data_cfe3aac24221754e10c6a4543393bb54
#
_entry.id   cfe3aac24221754e10c6a4543393bb54
#
_cell.length_a   1.000
_cell.length_b   1.000
_cell.length_c   1.000
_cell.angle_alpha   90.00
_cell.angle_beta   90.00
_cell.angle_gamma   90.00
#
_symmetry.space_group_name_H-M   'P 1'
#
loop_
_entity.id
_entity.type
_entity.pdbx_description
1 polymer ?
#
loop_
_entity_poly.entity_id
_entity_poly.type
_entity_poly.pdbx_seq_one_letter_code
_entity_poly.pdbx_strand_id
1 'polypeptide(L)'
;EGADEFFGGYNMYRNAERYGENLKNFYVGNTNIMKEDEKKKILKKYDPDVLPIEVAQSIYEEMEGLDPLTKMSNIDIQIWLEGDIYLNVDKMSEAAGLEVRMPLTDLRIFDIASRMPSKYKVNEEQNKVAFRTAAQKMLPEEIAFRKKLGFIVPIRIWMADDRYNQDVRAKFHSEMAEQFFNVEEINAIFDEYVGGNSDNWRKVWTIYTFLVWYEEYFVKR
;
A
#
# COMPACT_ATOMS: atom_id res chain seq x y z
N GLU A 1 -8.42 -0.25 11.74
CA GLU A 1 -7.97 0.39 10.50
C GLU A 1 -8.37 1.87 10.47
N GLY A 2 -7.82 2.65 9.55
CA GLY A 2 -8.11 4.08 9.33
C GLY A 2 -7.30 5.05 10.19
N ALA A 3 -6.71 4.63 11.29
CA ALA A 3 -5.93 5.52 12.15
C ALA A 3 -4.65 6.05 11.50
N ASP A 4 -4.06 5.31 10.59
CA ASP A 4 -2.86 5.72 9.87
C ASP A 4 -3.20 6.79 8.82
N GLU A 5 -4.26 6.60 8.09
CA GLU A 5 -4.73 7.50 7.04
C GLU A 5 -5.29 8.80 7.64
N PHE A 6 -6.13 8.70 8.64
CA PHE A 6 -6.83 9.86 9.22
C PHE A 6 -5.93 10.75 10.07
N PHE A 7 -5.00 10.14 10.80
CA PHE A 7 -4.17 10.84 11.79
C PHE A 7 -2.68 10.89 11.45
N GLY A 8 -2.30 10.51 10.23
CA GLY A 8 -0.92 10.66 9.79
C GLY A 8 0.03 9.60 10.33
N GLY A 9 -0.32 8.30 10.23
CA GLY A 9 0.46 7.22 10.82
C GLY A 9 1.64 6.72 9.96
N TYR A 10 1.63 6.95 8.66
CA TYR A 10 2.70 6.48 7.78
C TYR A 10 3.94 7.35 7.86
N ASN A 11 5.12 6.73 7.88
CA ASN A 11 6.39 7.45 8.01
C ASN A 11 6.64 8.41 6.84
N MET A 12 6.15 8.08 5.64
CA MET A 12 6.29 8.92 4.47
C MET A 12 5.58 10.28 4.61
N TYR A 13 4.54 10.37 5.41
CA TYR A 13 3.82 11.62 5.67
C TYR A 13 4.69 12.70 6.35
N ARG A 14 5.76 12.30 7.07
CA ARG A 14 6.73 13.25 7.62
C ARG A 14 7.48 14.05 6.55
N ASN A 15 7.53 13.52 5.35
CA ASN A 15 8.20 14.16 4.23
C ASN A 15 7.22 14.92 3.31
N ALA A 16 5.93 14.99 3.65
CA ALA A 16 4.90 15.59 2.80
C ALA A 16 5.28 17.00 2.34
N GLU A 17 5.70 17.86 3.27
CA GLU A 17 6.10 19.24 2.95
C GLU A 17 7.32 19.33 2.01
N ARG A 18 8.22 18.34 2.06
CA ARG A 18 9.38 18.30 1.15
C ARG A 18 8.99 17.97 -0.28
N TYR A 19 7.90 17.26 -0.47
CA TYR A 19 7.40 16.93 -1.79
C TYR A 19 6.68 18.11 -2.44
N GLY A 20 5.97 18.92 -1.66
CA GLY A 20 5.28 20.12 -2.14
C GLY A 20 4.41 19.82 -3.37
N GLU A 21 4.50 20.69 -4.39
CA GLU A 21 3.76 20.52 -5.65
C GLU A 21 4.21 19.30 -6.49
N ASN A 22 5.41 18.78 -6.25
CA ASN A 22 5.90 17.59 -6.96
C ASN A 22 5.17 16.31 -6.55
N LEU A 23 4.42 16.33 -5.45
CA LEU A 23 3.68 15.18 -4.94
C LEU A 23 2.81 14.54 -6.02
N LYS A 24 2.11 15.35 -6.79
CA LYS A 24 1.22 14.92 -7.89
C LYS A 24 1.92 14.20 -9.04
N ASN A 25 3.25 14.19 -9.09
CA ASN A 25 3.99 13.54 -10.16
C ASN A 25 4.34 12.07 -9.83
N PHE A 26 4.18 11.64 -8.58
CA PHE A 26 4.61 10.30 -8.21
C PHE A 26 3.77 9.62 -7.12
N TYR A 27 2.99 10.37 -6.32
CA TYR A 27 2.30 9.76 -5.19
C TYR A 27 0.91 9.26 -5.58
N VAL A 28 0.75 7.96 -5.57
CA VAL A 28 -0.49 7.23 -5.84
C VAL A 28 -0.88 6.34 -4.66
N GLY A 29 -0.53 6.78 -3.46
CA GLY A 29 -0.69 6.01 -2.23
C GLY A 29 0.47 5.03 -1.98
N ASN A 30 0.28 4.15 -1.00
CA ASN A 30 1.24 3.11 -0.65
C ASN A 30 1.37 1.99 -1.70
N THR A 31 0.76 2.15 -2.87
CA THR A 31 0.60 1.13 -3.91
C THR A 31 1.71 1.13 -4.95
N ASN A 32 2.51 2.19 -5.08
CA ASN A 32 3.55 2.27 -6.11
C ASN A 32 4.81 1.48 -5.71
N ILE A 33 4.91 0.24 -6.19
CA ILE A 33 5.97 -0.71 -5.83
C ILE A 33 7.15 -0.68 -6.82
N MET A 34 6.88 -0.38 -8.10
CA MET A 34 7.86 -0.45 -9.17
C MET A 34 8.06 0.91 -9.82
N LYS A 35 9.32 1.25 -10.13
CA LYS A 35 9.65 2.45 -10.89
C LYS A 35 9.37 2.25 -12.38
N GLU A 36 9.25 3.35 -13.13
CA GLU A 36 8.94 3.29 -14.56
C GLU A 36 9.99 2.55 -15.39
N ASP A 37 11.28 2.70 -15.06
CA ASP A 37 12.36 1.98 -15.72
C ASP A 37 12.32 0.46 -15.47
N GLU A 38 11.84 0.04 -14.30
CA GLU A 38 11.61 -1.37 -13.96
C GLU A 38 10.38 -1.91 -14.71
N LYS A 39 9.28 -1.17 -14.73
CA LYS A 39 8.06 -1.55 -15.47
C LYS A 39 8.36 -1.75 -16.97
N LYS A 40 9.15 -0.85 -17.56
CA LYS A 40 9.58 -0.94 -18.96
C LYS A 40 10.32 -2.24 -19.28
N LYS A 41 11.09 -2.78 -18.32
CA LYS A 41 11.81 -4.05 -18.50
C LYS A 41 10.90 -5.26 -18.37
N ILE A 42 10.03 -5.25 -17.39
CA ILE A 42 9.21 -6.43 -17.04
C ILE A 42 7.93 -6.55 -17.84
N LEU A 43 7.34 -5.43 -18.32
CA LEU A 43 6.08 -5.46 -19.06
C LEU A 43 6.31 -5.75 -20.55
N LYS A 44 5.58 -6.71 -21.09
CA LYS A 44 5.64 -7.05 -22.51
C LYS A 44 5.03 -5.96 -23.41
N LYS A 45 4.03 -5.26 -22.87
CA LYS A 45 3.37 -4.11 -23.50
C LYS A 45 3.45 -2.93 -22.55
N TYR A 46 4.61 -2.28 -22.53
CA TYR A 46 4.80 -1.05 -21.78
C TYR A 46 4.34 0.14 -22.63
N ASP A 47 3.44 0.94 -22.08
CA ASP A 47 2.98 2.19 -22.67
C ASP A 47 3.47 3.35 -21.81
N PRO A 48 4.37 4.21 -22.31
CA PRO A 48 4.88 5.34 -21.55
C PRO A 48 3.85 6.45 -21.33
N ASP A 49 2.75 6.45 -22.08
CA ASP A 49 1.69 7.44 -21.97
C ASP A 49 0.66 7.05 -20.90
N VAL A 50 0.67 5.81 -20.41
CA VAL A 50 -0.16 5.34 -19.29
C VAL A 50 0.58 5.52 -17.98
N LEU A 51 0.26 6.59 -17.27
CA LEU A 51 0.93 6.94 -16.02
C LEU A 51 0.13 6.47 -14.79
N PRO A 52 0.80 5.87 -13.80
CA PRO A 52 0.15 5.44 -12.55
C PRO A 52 -0.60 6.58 -11.84
N ILE A 53 -0.11 7.82 -12.01
CA ILE A 53 -0.71 9.00 -11.39
C ILE A 53 -2.13 9.30 -11.89
N GLU A 54 -2.51 8.84 -13.08
CA GLU A 54 -3.84 9.02 -13.64
C GLU A 54 -4.93 8.42 -12.74
N VAL A 55 -4.60 7.33 -12.02
CA VAL A 55 -5.51 6.70 -11.04
C VAL A 55 -5.87 7.67 -9.91
N ALA A 56 -4.97 8.59 -9.56
CA ALA A 56 -5.15 9.55 -8.49
C ALA A 56 -5.47 10.97 -8.99
N GLN A 57 -5.55 11.18 -10.30
CA GLN A 57 -5.66 12.52 -10.87
C GLN A 57 -6.93 13.25 -10.42
N SER A 58 -8.09 12.61 -10.49
CA SER A 58 -9.36 13.22 -10.04
C SER A 58 -9.31 13.59 -8.55
N ILE A 59 -8.65 12.76 -7.72
CA ILE A 59 -8.48 13.04 -6.31
C ILE A 59 -7.59 14.28 -6.10
N TYR A 60 -6.52 14.43 -6.90
CA TYR A 60 -5.67 15.63 -6.84
C TYR A 60 -6.41 16.91 -7.26
N GLU A 61 -7.26 16.83 -8.28
CA GLU A 61 -8.06 17.95 -8.76
C GLU A 61 -9.06 18.45 -7.69
N GLU A 62 -9.72 17.53 -7.00
CA GLU A 62 -10.61 17.84 -5.88
C GLU A 62 -9.90 18.47 -4.67
N MET A 63 -8.60 18.23 -4.54
CA MET A 63 -7.78 18.68 -3.42
C MET A 63 -6.90 19.89 -3.75
N GLU A 64 -7.20 20.62 -4.80
CA GLU A 64 -6.43 21.82 -5.14
C GLU A 64 -6.42 22.81 -3.97
N GLY A 65 -5.26 23.36 -3.66
CA GLY A 65 -5.06 24.30 -2.55
C GLY A 65 -4.91 23.67 -1.16
N LEU A 66 -5.11 22.37 -0.99
CA LEU A 66 -4.84 21.69 0.28
C LEU A 66 -3.35 21.42 0.49
N ASP A 67 -2.95 21.27 1.75
CA ASP A 67 -1.56 20.96 2.11
C ASP A 67 -1.16 19.54 1.66
N PRO A 68 0.15 19.30 1.46
CA PRO A 68 0.65 18.03 0.92
C PRO A 68 0.29 16.80 1.77
N LEU A 69 0.29 16.91 3.10
CA LEU A 69 -0.08 15.80 3.98
C LEU A 69 -1.55 15.44 3.83
N THR A 70 -2.43 16.43 3.74
CA THR A 70 -3.85 16.22 3.50
C THR A 70 -4.08 15.54 2.15
N LYS A 71 -3.35 15.93 1.09
CA LYS A 71 -3.40 15.27 -0.22
C LYS A 71 -3.00 13.80 -0.12
N MET A 72 -1.85 13.50 0.51
CA MET A 72 -1.40 12.12 0.70
C MET A 72 -2.41 11.28 1.48
N SER A 73 -2.94 11.83 2.57
CA SER A 73 -3.95 11.18 3.41
C SER A 73 -5.22 10.82 2.61
N ASN A 74 -5.74 11.75 1.82
CA ASN A 74 -6.94 11.49 1.00
C ASN A 74 -6.71 10.45 -0.10
N ILE A 75 -5.54 10.44 -0.72
CA ILE A 75 -5.18 9.42 -1.71
C ILE A 75 -5.14 8.05 -1.04
N ASP A 76 -4.51 7.93 0.14
CA ASP A 76 -4.48 6.67 0.87
C ASP A 76 -5.86 6.24 1.37
N ILE A 77 -6.74 7.17 1.74
CA ILE A 77 -8.11 6.86 2.12
C ILE A 77 -8.88 6.24 0.94
N GLN A 78 -8.81 6.85 -0.23
CA GLN A 78 -9.62 6.44 -1.39
C GLN A 78 -9.01 5.25 -2.14
N ILE A 79 -7.70 5.17 -2.26
CA ILE A 79 -7.04 4.12 -3.06
C ILE A 79 -6.60 2.95 -2.17
N TRP A 80 -5.92 3.24 -1.06
CA TRP A 80 -5.31 2.21 -0.21
C TRP A 80 -6.28 1.65 0.82
N LEU A 81 -6.91 2.51 1.62
CA LEU A 81 -7.80 2.07 2.70
C LEU A 81 -9.07 1.40 2.14
N GLU A 82 -9.72 2.03 1.17
CA GLU A 82 -10.93 1.49 0.55
C GLU A 82 -10.60 0.34 -0.42
N GLY A 83 -9.66 0.55 -1.33
CA GLY A 83 -9.38 -0.37 -2.44
C GLY A 83 -8.60 -1.62 -2.03
N ASP A 84 -7.86 -1.60 -0.94
CA ASP A 84 -7.06 -2.74 -0.46
C ASP A 84 -7.44 -3.17 0.94
N ILE A 85 -7.29 -2.32 1.95
CA ILE A 85 -7.42 -2.73 3.35
C ILE A 85 -8.84 -3.18 3.68
N TYR A 86 -9.84 -2.37 3.36
CA TYR A 86 -11.24 -2.71 3.65
C TYR A 86 -11.71 -3.92 2.85
N LEU A 87 -11.34 -3.97 1.59
CA LEU A 87 -11.69 -5.09 0.71
C LEU A 87 -11.13 -6.41 1.24
N ASN A 88 -9.87 -6.42 1.70
CA ASN A 88 -9.24 -7.61 2.26
C ASN A 88 -9.84 -7.99 3.62
N VAL A 89 -10.05 -7.01 4.52
CA VAL A 89 -10.68 -7.26 5.83
C VAL A 89 -12.06 -7.86 5.65
N ASP A 90 -12.88 -7.28 4.77
CA ASP A 90 -14.24 -7.75 4.50
C ASP A 90 -14.24 -9.18 3.97
N LYS A 91 -13.53 -9.42 2.85
CA LYS A 91 -13.49 -10.75 2.21
C LYS A 91 -12.92 -11.84 3.12
N MET A 92 -11.86 -11.55 3.87
CA MET A 92 -11.21 -12.56 4.72
C MET A 92 -12.03 -12.86 5.97
N SER A 93 -12.65 -11.85 6.57
CA SER A 93 -13.50 -12.03 7.74
C SER A 93 -14.80 -12.77 7.38
N GLU A 94 -15.45 -12.40 6.28
CA GLU A 94 -16.65 -13.11 5.80
C GLU A 94 -16.35 -14.58 5.47
N ALA A 95 -15.24 -14.86 4.81
CA ALA A 95 -14.81 -16.21 4.52
C ALA A 95 -14.61 -17.06 5.80
N ALA A 96 -14.28 -16.43 6.91
CA ALA A 96 -14.14 -17.05 8.24
C ALA A 96 -15.42 -16.96 9.10
N GLY A 97 -16.50 -16.39 8.59
CA GLY A 97 -17.75 -16.20 9.33
C GLY A 97 -17.63 -15.19 10.49
N LEU A 98 -16.69 -14.23 10.38
CA LEU A 98 -16.43 -13.21 11.38
C LEU A 98 -17.00 -11.86 10.94
N GLU A 99 -17.69 -11.19 11.86
CA GLU A 99 -18.10 -9.81 11.67
C GLU A 99 -17.05 -8.86 12.25
N VAL A 100 -16.49 -8.00 11.39
CA VAL A 100 -15.47 -7.01 11.77
C VAL A 100 -16.08 -5.63 11.91
N ARG A 101 -15.69 -4.90 12.95
CA ARG A 101 -16.04 -3.50 13.18
C ARG A 101 -14.78 -2.65 13.22
N MET A 102 -14.83 -1.50 12.56
CA MET A 102 -13.71 -0.57 12.45
C MET A 102 -14.08 0.79 13.04
N PRO A 103 -14.05 0.95 14.37
CA PRO A 103 -14.58 2.15 15.03
C PRO A 103 -13.84 3.44 14.68
N LEU A 104 -12.57 3.37 14.27
CA LEU A 104 -11.80 4.55 13.90
C LEU A 104 -12.16 5.12 12.53
N THR A 105 -12.98 4.41 11.75
CA THR A 105 -13.48 4.87 10.45
C THR A 105 -14.91 5.39 10.52
N ASP A 106 -15.42 5.62 11.73
CA ASP A 106 -16.69 6.30 11.94
C ASP A 106 -16.63 7.73 11.37
N LEU A 107 -17.70 8.15 10.69
CA LEU A 107 -17.79 9.46 10.05
C LEU A 107 -17.55 10.63 11.00
N ARG A 108 -17.90 10.48 12.28
CA ARG A 108 -17.64 11.50 13.32
C ARG A 108 -16.15 11.66 13.59
N ILE A 109 -15.40 10.57 13.55
CA ILE A 109 -13.94 10.57 13.71
C ILE A 109 -13.30 11.15 12.46
N PHE A 110 -13.78 10.75 11.29
CA PHE A 110 -13.33 11.34 10.03
C PHE A 110 -13.54 12.85 9.97
N ASP A 111 -14.71 13.34 10.38
CA ASP A 111 -15.02 14.77 10.42
C ASP A 111 -14.05 15.56 11.33
N ILE A 112 -13.67 15.00 12.47
CA ILE A 112 -12.65 15.60 13.35
C ILE A 112 -11.26 15.57 12.68
N ALA A 113 -10.88 14.43 12.11
CA ALA A 113 -9.57 14.24 11.51
C ALA A 113 -9.38 15.08 10.23
N SER A 114 -10.42 15.22 9.41
CA SER A 114 -10.37 16.00 8.16
C SER A 114 -10.15 17.50 8.41
N ARG A 115 -10.69 18.01 9.51
CA ARG A 115 -10.51 19.42 9.94
C ARG A 115 -9.26 19.67 10.77
N MET A 116 -8.51 18.62 11.10
CA MET A 116 -7.33 18.75 11.95
C MET A 116 -6.12 19.25 11.16
N PRO A 117 -5.48 20.37 11.55
CA PRO A 117 -4.25 20.84 10.92
C PRO A 117 -3.15 19.80 10.95
N SER A 118 -2.38 19.71 9.87
CA SER A 118 -1.32 18.70 9.66
C SER A 118 -0.30 18.61 10.79
N LYS A 119 0.06 19.72 11.43
CA LYS A 119 0.96 19.77 12.59
C LYS A 119 0.49 18.96 13.80
N TYR A 120 -0.81 18.71 13.93
CA TYR A 120 -1.38 17.87 14.99
C TYR A 120 -1.50 16.40 14.58
N LYS A 121 -1.31 16.10 13.30
CA LYS A 121 -1.23 14.74 12.79
C LYS A 121 0.20 14.22 12.82
N VAL A 122 1.15 15.02 12.31
CA VAL A 122 2.56 14.63 12.16
C VAL A 122 3.46 15.79 12.56
N ASN A 123 4.55 15.50 13.27
CA ASN A 123 5.64 16.41 13.53
C ASN A 123 7.01 15.72 13.34
N GLU A 124 8.10 16.40 13.65
CA GLU A 124 9.45 15.85 13.48
C GLU A 124 9.73 14.62 14.35
N GLU A 125 9.09 14.53 15.51
CA GLU A 125 9.35 13.48 16.50
C GLU A 125 8.43 12.27 16.30
N GLN A 126 7.16 12.50 15.97
CA GLN A 126 6.16 11.42 15.96
C GLN A 126 5.03 11.59 14.94
N ASN A 127 4.44 10.46 14.61
CA ASN A 127 3.21 10.33 13.84
C ASN A 127 2.01 10.21 14.77
N LYS A 128 0.81 10.55 14.28
CA LYS A 128 -0.46 10.44 15.03
C LYS A 128 -0.47 11.27 16.32
N VAL A 129 0.11 12.47 16.29
CA VAL A 129 0.34 13.32 17.47
C VAL A 129 -0.93 13.46 18.33
N ALA A 130 -2.00 14.03 17.76
CA ALA A 130 -3.25 14.25 18.50
C ALA A 130 -3.92 12.95 18.92
N PHE A 131 -3.88 11.92 18.07
CA PHE A 131 -4.45 10.61 18.39
C PHE A 131 -3.75 9.96 19.59
N ARG A 132 -2.41 9.99 19.63
CA ARG A 132 -1.62 9.49 20.76
C ARG A 132 -1.85 10.29 22.03
N THR A 133 -1.91 11.61 21.95
CA THR A 133 -2.22 12.49 23.07
C THR A 133 -3.62 12.21 23.65
N ALA A 134 -4.59 11.94 22.79
CA ALA A 134 -5.92 11.52 23.25
C ALA A 134 -5.89 10.13 23.90
N ALA A 135 -5.17 9.18 23.32
CA ALA A 135 -5.03 7.82 23.83
C ALA A 135 -4.36 7.79 25.22
N GLN A 136 -3.39 8.65 25.48
CA GLN A 136 -2.70 8.76 26.77
C GLN A 136 -3.64 9.04 27.95
N LYS A 137 -4.80 9.68 27.70
CA LYS A 137 -5.80 9.93 28.74
C LYS A 137 -6.52 8.66 29.21
N MET A 138 -6.45 7.59 28.43
CA MET A 138 -7.19 6.35 28.66
C MET A 138 -6.28 5.12 28.76
N LEU A 139 -5.07 5.20 28.24
CA LEU A 139 -4.12 4.09 28.15
C LEU A 139 -2.81 4.46 28.87
N PRO A 140 -2.06 3.47 29.37
CA PRO A 140 -0.70 3.68 29.84
C PRO A 140 0.18 4.37 28.77
N GLU A 141 1.09 5.22 29.22
CA GLU A 141 1.96 6.01 28.33
C GLU A 141 2.75 5.13 27.34
N GLU A 142 3.29 4.02 27.83
CA GLU A 142 4.02 3.03 27.05
C GLU A 142 3.19 2.43 25.89
N ILE A 143 1.88 2.37 26.03
CA ILE A 143 0.96 1.90 24.98
C ILE A 143 0.61 3.04 24.04
N ALA A 144 0.24 4.21 24.59
CA ALA A 144 -0.14 5.38 23.78
C ALA A 144 0.98 5.84 22.83
N PHE A 145 2.23 5.82 23.31
CA PHE A 145 3.41 6.24 22.55
C PHE A 145 4.27 5.10 22.01
N ARG A 146 3.80 3.87 22.06
CA ARG A 146 4.51 2.72 21.49
C ARG A 146 4.90 2.99 20.04
N LYS A 147 6.13 2.61 19.68
CA LYS A 147 6.61 2.68 18.29
C LYS A 147 5.65 1.92 17.37
N LYS A 148 5.28 2.56 16.25
CA LYS A 148 4.45 1.88 15.25
C LYS A 148 5.14 0.62 14.77
N LEU A 149 4.43 -0.50 14.88
CA LEU A 149 4.75 -1.75 14.21
C LEU A 149 3.68 -1.95 13.14
N GLY A 150 4.11 -2.20 11.90
CA GLY A 150 3.18 -2.63 10.85
C GLY A 150 2.61 -4.01 11.19
N PHE A 151 1.48 -4.34 10.60
CA PHE A 151 0.95 -5.71 10.63
C PHE A 151 1.81 -6.57 9.69
N ILE A 152 2.85 -7.17 10.26
CA ILE A 152 3.88 -7.89 9.47
C ILE A 152 3.39 -9.31 9.21
N VAL A 153 2.85 -9.54 8.02
CA VAL A 153 2.69 -10.90 7.49
C VAL A 153 4.05 -11.36 6.95
N PRO A 154 4.53 -12.56 7.31
CA PRO A 154 5.87 -13.01 6.94
C PRO A 154 5.96 -13.51 5.48
N ILE A 155 5.26 -12.87 4.54
CA ILE A 155 5.25 -13.20 3.10
C ILE A 155 6.69 -13.29 2.56
N ARG A 156 7.53 -12.36 2.99
CA ARG A 156 8.94 -12.34 2.62
C ARG A 156 9.69 -13.62 2.98
N ILE A 157 9.33 -14.23 4.11
CA ILE A 157 9.96 -15.51 4.54
C ILE A 157 9.31 -16.66 3.78
N TRP A 158 8.01 -16.65 3.65
CA TRP A 158 7.28 -17.74 2.99
C TRP A 158 7.65 -17.90 1.53
N MET A 159 7.72 -16.83 0.74
CA MET A 159 8.08 -16.93 -0.67
C MET A 159 9.52 -17.42 -0.90
N ALA A 160 10.41 -17.28 0.07
CA ALA A 160 11.77 -17.82 0.02
C ALA A 160 11.83 -19.29 0.48
N ASP A 161 10.79 -19.81 1.16
CA ASP A 161 10.69 -21.21 1.56
C ASP A 161 10.41 -22.10 0.34
N ASP A 162 11.13 -23.22 0.23
CA ASP A 162 11.04 -24.13 -0.92
C ASP A 162 9.62 -24.58 -1.28
N ARG A 163 8.73 -24.67 -0.27
CA ARG A 163 7.33 -25.06 -0.47
C ARG A 163 6.55 -24.06 -1.32
N TYR A 164 6.77 -22.75 -1.12
CA TYR A 164 6.08 -21.68 -1.84
C TYR A 164 6.86 -21.20 -3.06
N ASN A 165 8.19 -21.36 -3.04
CA ASN A 165 9.07 -21.00 -4.13
C ASN A 165 8.69 -21.71 -5.44
N GLN A 166 8.36 -23.02 -5.35
CA GLN A 166 7.95 -23.81 -6.52
C GLN A 166 6.67 -23.29 -7.17
N ASP A 167 5.70 -22.83 -6.36
CA ASP A 167 4.47 -22.26 -6.88
C ASP A 167 4.70 -20.91 -7.57
N VAL A 168 5.51 -20.04 -6.96
CA VAL A 168 5.91 -18.76 -7.58
C VAL A 168 6.61 -19.00 -8.91
N ARG A 169 7.58 -19.93 -8.96
CA ARG A 169 8.28 -20.30 -10.21
C ARG A 169 7.33 -20.82 -11.26
N ALA A 170 6.43 -21.72 -10.88
CA ALA A 170 5.45 -22.27 -11.83
C ALA A 170 4.57 -21.17 -12.44
N LYS A 171 4.13 -20.20 -11.62
CA LYS A 171 3.36 -19.06 -12.12
C LYS A 171 4.18 -18.15 -13.03
N PHE A 172 5.44 -17.88 -12.70
CA PHE A 172 6.31 -17.01 -13.49
C PHE A 172 6.74 -17.63 -14.82
N HIS A 173 6.74 -18.96 -14.94
CA HIS A 173 7.00 -19.70 -16.17
C HIS A 173 5.74 -20.11 -16.94
N SER A 174 4.55 -19.64 -16.53
CA SER A 174 3.30 -19.99 -17.19
C SER A 174 3.10 -19.23 -18.51
N GLU A 175 2.35 -19.83 -19.45
CA GLU A 175 1.89 -19.15 -20.67
C GLU A 175 1.10 -17.87 -20.35
N MET A 176 0.44 -17.85 -19.20
CA MET A 176 -0.27 -16.67 -18.71
C MET A 176 0.72 -15.53 -18.38
N ALA A 177 1.85 -15.82 -17.72
CA ALA A 177 2.88 -14.81 -17.45
C ALA A 177 3.46 -14.23 -18.75
N GLU A 178 3.64 -15.06 -19.77
CA GLU A 178 4.14 -14.64 -21.08
C GLU A 178 3.22 -13.64 -21.80
N GLN A 179 1.94 -13.57 -21.44
CA GLN A 179 1.01 -12.60 -22.04
C GLN A 179 1.31 -11.16 -21.57
N PHE A 180 1.78 -11.00 -20.35
CA PHE A 180 1.92 -9.71 -19.68
C PHE A 180 3.36 -9.30 -19.42
N PHE A 181 4.24 -10.28 -19.19
CA PHE A 181 5.57 -10.02 -18.68
C PHE A 181 6.66 -10.58 -19.58
N ASN A 182 7.83 -9.95 -19.55
CA ASN A 182 9.06 -10.56 -19.97
C ASN A 182 9.46 -11.60 -18.89
N VAL A 183 9.28 -12.87 -19.22
CA VAL A 183 9.46 -13.99 -18.30
C VAL A 183 10.89 -14.07 -17.77
N GLU A 184 11.88 -13.76 -18.60
CA GLU A 184 13.28 -13.75 -18.20
C GLU A 184 13.53 -12.71 -17.11
N GLU A 185 13.01 -11.49 -17.29
CA GLU A 185 13.19 -10.40 -16.32
C GLU A 185 12.48 -10.65 -14.98
N ILE A 186 11.24 -11.15 -15.00
CA ILE A 186 10.53 -11.44 -13.74
C ILE A 186 11.17 -12.61 -12.98
N ASN A 187 11.70 -13.62 -13.68
CA ASN A 187 12.45 -14.70 -13.05
C ASN A 187 13.80 -14.21 -12.51
N ALA A 188 14.50 -13.29 -13.19
CA ALA A 188 15.72 -12.68 -12.67
C ALA A 188 15.46 -11.94 -11.34
N ILE A 189 14.37 -11.17 -11.24
CA ILE A 189 13.96 -10.52 -10.00
C ILE A 189 13.69 -11.55 -8.89
N PHE A 190 13.07 -12.67 -9.23
CA PHE A 190 12.80 -13.74 -8.28
C PHE A 190 14.08 -14.47 -7.84
N ASP A 191 14.98 -14.75 -8.75
CA ASP A 191 16.28 -15.38 -8.45
C ASP A 191 17.15 -14.49 -7.56
N GLU A 192 17.20 -13.19 -7.83
CA GLU A 192 17.86 -12.23 -6.94
C GLU A 192 17.23 -12.23 -5.54
N TYR A 193 15.91 -12.30 -5.43
CA TYR A 193 15.21 -12.36 -4.16
C TYR A 193 15.57 -13.63 -3.38
N VAL A 194 15.51 -14.80 -4.00
CA VAL A 194 15.91 -16.08 -3.39
C VAL A 194 17.39 -16.10 -3.06
N GLY A 195 18.21 -15.45 -3.89
CA GLY A 195 19.65 -15.25 -3.67
C GLY A 195 20.02 -14.30 -2.52
N GLY A 196 19.03 -13.70 -1.86
CA GLY A 196 19.23 -12.87 -0.66
C GLY A 196 18.95 -11.38 -0.84
N ASN A 197 18.60 -10.89 -2.03
CA ASN A 197 18.14 -9.52 -2.24
C ASN A 197 16.71 -9.35 -1.73
N SER A 198 16.57 -9.20 -0.42
CA SER A 198 15.26 -9.11 0.24
C SER A 198 14.42 -7.92 -0.17
N ASP A 199 14.97 -6.91 -0.83
CA ASP A 199 14.23 -5.71 -1.25
C ASP A 199 13.26 -5.99 -2.40
N ASN A 200 13.52 -7.06 -3.17
CA ASN A 200 12.66 -7.48 -4.28
C ASN A 200 11.36 -8.19 -3.85
N TRP A 201 11.15 -8.50 -2.56
CA TRP A 201 9.98 -9.27 -2.11
C TRP A 201 8.64 -8.67 -2.52
N ARG A 202 8.50 -7.32 -2.46
CA ARG A 202 7.25 -6.65 -2.85
C ARG A 202 6.99 -6.75 -4.34
N LYS A 203 8.05 -6.69 -5.16
CA LYS A 203 7.93 -6.84 -6.62
C LYS A 203 7.49 -8.25 -6.97
N VAL A 204 8.15 -9.26 -6.40
CA VAL A 204 7.77 -10.68 -6.58
C VAL A 204 6.33 -10.90 -6.15
N TRP A 205 5.95 -10.41 -4.97
CA TRP A 205 4.58 -10.53 -4.46
C TRP A 205 3.56 -9.87 -5.39
N THR A 206 3.84 -8.67 -5.90
CA THR A 206 2.94 -7.94 -6.79
C THR A 206 2.71 -8.70 -8.10
N ILE A 207 3.78 -9.21 -8.72
CA ILE A 207 3.66 -9.99 -9.96
C ILE A 207 2.90 -11.30 -9.71
N TYR A 208 3.26 -12.00 -8.63
CA TYR A 208 2.63 -13.27 -8.26
C TYR A 208 1.13 -13.11 -7.99
N THR A 209 0.74 -12.12 -7.19
CA THR A 209 -0.68 -11.88 -6.87
C THR A 209 -1.49 -11.45 -8.09
N PHE A 210 -0.90 -10.67 -9.01
CA PHE A 210 -1.52 -10.35 -10.28
C PHE A 210 -1.80 -11.62 -11.10
N LEU A 211 -0.84 -12.52 -11.21
CA LEU A 211 -1.00 -13.76 -11.96
C LEU A 211 -2.04 -14.70 -11.33
N VAL A 212 -2.05 -14.80 -10.00
CA VAL A 212 -3.08 -15.56 -9.27
C VAL A 212 -4.47 -14.97 -9.50
N TRP A 213 -4.59 -13.65 -9.38
CA TRP A 213 -5.85 -12.95 -9.64
C TRP A 213 -6.33 -13.18 -11.09
N TYR A 214 -5.44 -13.04 -12.07
CA TYR A 214 -5.80 -13.24 -13.47
C TYR A 214 -6.24 -14.68 -13.74
N GLU A 215 -5.56 -15.66 -13.18
CA GLU A 215 -5.92 -17.06 -13.29
C GLU A 215 -7.34 -17.33 -12.74
N GLU A 216 -7.64 -16.82 -11.54
CA GLU A 216 -8.94 -17.05 -10.89
C GLU A 216 -10.11 -16.38 -11.64
N TYR A 217 -9.91 -15.17 -12.12
CA TYR A 217 -11.01 -14.39 -12.70
C TYR A 217 -11.15 -14.50 -14.21
N PHE A 218 -10.12 -14.90 -14.94
CA PHE A 218 -10.13 -14.90 -16.40
C PHE A 218 -9.78 -16.24 -17.06
N VAL A 219 -9.12 -17.15 -16.35
CA VAL A 219 -8.72 -18.46 -16.90
C VAL A 219 -9.62 -19.58 -16.38
N LYS A 220 -9.92 -19.62 -15.08
CA LYS A 220 -10.72 -20.67 -14.42
C LYS A 220 -12.23 -20.47 -14.53
N ARG A 221 -12.70 -19.56 -15.35
CA ARG A 221 -14.14 -19.35 -15.55
C ARG A 221 -14.78 -20.41 -16.40
#